data_35340d18379f28ebf287a65ef5f3b09d
#
_entry.id   35340d18379f28ebf287a65ef5f3b09d
#
_cell.length_a   1.000
_cell.length_b   1.000
_cell.length_c   1.000
_cell.angle_alpha   90.00
_cell.angle_beta   90.00
_cell.angle_gamma   90.00
#
_symmetry.space_group_name_H-M   'P 1'
#
loop_
_entity.id
_entity.type
_entity.pdbx_description
1 polymer ?
#
loop_
_entity_poly.entity_id
_entity_poly.type
_entity_poly.pdbx_seq_one_letter_code
_entity_poly.pdbx_strand_id
1 'polypeptide(L)'
;PASVWVTQRVDETYQASIAQEEAKAKANESSLSLQIEEQYDRNVEAGKVISQDPVYMENYMIKENSIVKVVISKGTDIKKVPKVVGLEYEEAKDKIEEQSLNVEKVEESSDKVEAGYVIRQDPEQDSEANSGETVKVYVSTGAKMITMENVIGSKEADAKTKLTKKGFEVDVVYEEDTSKDDGIVLKQSIDIGKEVKDGSKVTLTVNKIQALKEGTININLKSLLKY
;
A
#
# COMPACT_ATOMS: atom_id res chain seq x y z
N PRO A 1 17.55 56.84 -29.98
CA PRO A 1 17.28 55.77 -29.04
C PRO A 1 16.04 55.03 -29.51
N ALA A 2 16.25 53.89 -30.12
CA ALA A 2 15.13 53.01 -30.45
C ALA A 2 14.54 52.45 -29.15
N SER A 3 13.33 52.88 -28.83
CA SER A 3 12.58 52.29 -27.75
C SER A 3 12.06 50.97 -28.25
N VAL A 4 12.67 49.90 -27.78
CA VAL A 4 12.32 48.57 -28.20
C VAL A 4 11.30 48.01 -27.22
N TRP A 5 10.11 47.86 -27.71
CA TRP A 5 9.03 47.17 -27.03
C TRP A 5 9.21 45.64 -27.18
N VAL A 6 9.93 45.02 -26.28
CA VAL A 6 9.78 43.58 -26.12
C VAL A 6 8.58 43.41 -25.24
N THR A 7 7.43 43.20 -25.89
CA THR A 7 6.14 42.84 -25.37
C THR A 7 5.17 43.97 -25.04
N GLN A 8 4.21 44.10 -25.89
CA GLN A 8 2.89 44.55 -25.58
C GLN A 8 2.24 43.54 -24.63
N ARG A 9 1.87 43.95 -23.43
CA ARG A 9 1.08 43.18 -22.43
C ARG A 9 1.48 41.72 -22.30
N VAL A 10 2.25 41.42 -21.30
CA VAL A 10 2.42 40.02 -20.87
C VAL A 10 1.95 39.96 -19.43
N ASP A 11 0.67 39.73 -19.23
CA ASP A 11 0.21 39.13 -18.00
C ASP A 11 0.79 37.70 -17.92
N GLU A 12 0.76 37.08 -16.76
CA GLU A 12 1.31 35.75 -16.53
C GLU A 12 0.75 34.71 -17.53
N THR A 13 -0.50 34.89 -17.98
CA THR A 13 -1.19 34.03 -18.94
C THR A 13 -0.61 34.11 -20.35
N TYR A 14 -0.14 35.29 -20.76
CA TYR A 14 0.44 35.49 -22.10
C TYR A 14 1.89 34.97 -22.18
N GLN A 15 2.69 35.10 -21.12
CA GLN A 15 4.05 34.55 -21.11
C GLN A 15 4.02 33.02 -21.35
N ALA A 16 3.10 32.32 -20.69
CA ALA A 16 2.92 30.88 -20.89
C ALA A 16 2.45 30.50 -22.31
N SER A 17 2.06 31.45 -23.16
CA SER A 17 1.62 31.21 -24.53
C SER A 17 2.70 31.41 -25.58
N ILE A 18 3.78 32.14 -25.28
CA ILE A 18 4.85 32.46 -26.25
C ILE A 18 5.79 31.26 -26.40
N ALA A 19 6.00 30.83 -27.64
CA ALA A 19 7.00 29.81 -27.95
C ALA A 19 8.40 30.39 -27.94
N GLN A 20 9.39 29.59 -27.64
CA GLN A 20 10.82 29.95 -27.62
C GLN A 20 11.26 30.63 -28.92
N GLU A 21 10.84 30.12 -30.06
CA GLU A 21 11.20 30.69 -31.39
C GLU A 21 10.60 32.08 -31.60
N GLU A 22 9.41 32.36 -31.13
CA GLU A 22 8.78 33.67 -31.17
C GLU A 22 9.52 34.66 -30.28
N ALA A 23 9.95 34.24 -29.07
CA ALA A 23 10.76 35.07 -28.19
C ALA A 23 12.12 35.45 -28.84
N LYS A 24 12.77 34.49 -29.49
CA LYS A 24 14.01 34.77 -30.26
C LYS A 24 13.78 35.75 -31.40
N ALA A 25 12.71 35.58 -32.19
CA ALA A 25 12.38 36.46 -33.28
C ALA A 25 12.15 37.91 -32.80
N LYS A 26 11.36 38.10 -31.77
CA LYS A 26 11.09 39.41 -31.16
C LYS A 26 12.33 40.08 -30.58
N ALA A 27 13.23 39.32 -29.96
CA ALA A 27 14.48 39.85 -29.45
C ALA A 27 15.39 40.32 -30.58
N ASN A 28 15.50 39.55 -31.66
CA ASN A 28 16.31 39.93 -32.82
C ASN A 28 15.77 41.20 -33.52
N GLU A 29 14.45 41.30 -33.71
CA GLU A 29 13.80 42.50 -34.26
C GLU A 29 14.08 43.74 -33.40
N SER A 30 14.30 43.53 -32.14
CA SER A 30 14.47 44.59 -31.14
C SER A 30 15.94 44.87 -30.80
N SER A 31 16.90 44.26 -31.46
CA SER A 31 18.33 44.36 -31.17
C SER A 31 18.69 44.01 -29.72
N LEU A 32 17.99 43.01 -29.14
CA LEU A 32 18.25 42.46 -27.80
C LEU A 32 18.95 41.11 -27.89
N SER A 33 19.72 40.78 -26.87
CA SER A 33 20.32 39.46 -26.70
C SER A 33 19.51 38.64 -25.71
N LEU A 34 19.18 37.39 -26.05
CA LEU A 34 18.52 36.47 -25.09
C LEU A 34 19.57 35.59 -24.41
N GLN A 35 19.45 35.51 -23.10
CA GLN A 35 20.03 34.42 -22.29
C GLN A 35 18.92 33.45 -21.95
N ILE A 36 18.98 32.25 -22.51
CA ILE A 36 17.92 31.22 -22.31
C ILE A 36 18.38 30.25 -21.23
N GLU A 37 17.52 30.04 -20.25
CA GLU A 37 17.60 28.99 -19.23
C GLU A 37 16.40 28.04 -19.39
N GLU A 38 16.60 26.77 -19.16
CA GLU A 38 15.53 25.77 -19.26
C GLU A 38 15.20 25.23 -17.89
N GLN A 39 13.91 25.12 -17.59
CA GLN A 39 13.41 24.61 -16.31
C GLN A 39 12.18 23.74 -16.55
N TYR A 40 12.03 22.67 -15.75
CA TYR A 40 10.79 21.91 -15.74
C TYR A 40 9.66 22.71 -15.09
N ASP A 41 8.48 22.69 -15.71
CA ASP A 41 7.27 23.31 -15.19
C ASP A 41 6.05 22.47 -15.55
N ARG A 42 5.21 22.14 -14.55
CA ARG A 42 4.02 21.32 -14.77
C ARG A 42 2.84 22.07 -15.39
N ASN A 43 2.85 23.39 -15.28
CA ASN A 43 1.74 24.27 -15.69
C ASN A 43 2.00 24.91 -17.05
N VAL A 44 3.25 24.94 -17.50
CA VAL A 44 3.66 25.53 -18.76
C VAL A 44 4.15 24.44 -19.69
N GLU A 45 3.58 24.35 -20.89
CA GLU A 45 3.97 23.37 -21.90
C GLU A 45 5.43 23.49 -22.30
N ALA A 46 6.05 22.38 -22.69
CA ALA A 46 7.43 22.38 -23.18
C ALA A 46 7.62 23.34 -24.36
N GLY A 47 8.71 24.10 -24.32
CA GLY A 47 9.05 25.10 -25.32
C GLY A 47 8.37 26.47 -25.15
N LYS A 48 7.54 26.64 -24.13
CA LYS A 48 6.92 27.93 -23.79
C LYS A 48 7.71 28.69 -22.74
N VAL A 49 7.55 30.02 -22.72
CA VAL A 49 8.22 30.90 -21.75
C VAL A 49 7.53 30.82 -20.39
N ILE A 50 8.30 30.51 -19.36
CA ILE A 50 7.84 30.55 -17.96
C ILE A 50 7.95 31.98 -17.40
N SER A 51 9.11 32.62 -17.62
CA SER A 51 9.41 33.94 -17.09
C SER A 51 10.48 34.66 -17.87
N GLN A 52 10.57 35.96 -17.69
CA GLN A 52 11.64 36.79 -18.23
C GLN A 52 12.17 37.79 -17.18
N ASP A 53 13.43 38.18 -17.33
CA ASP A 53 14.07 39.24 -16.55
C ASP A 53 14.88 40.17 -17.50
N PRO A 54 14.61 41.49 -17.56
CA PRO A 54 13.65 42.24 -16.72
C PRO A 54 12.21 41.84 -16.96
N VAL A 55 11.39 41.86 -15.85
CA VAL A 55 9.95 41.69 -15.93
C VAL A 55 9.35 42.84 -16.75
N TYR A 56 8.31 42.51 -17.54
CA TYR A 56 7.60 43.51 -18.28
C TYR A 56 6.98 44.58 -17.35
N MET A 57 7.25 45.83 -17.64
CA MET A 57 6.55 46.98 -17.03
C MET A 57 6.15 47.96 -18.13
N GLU A 58 4.93 48.47 -18.09
CA GLU A 58 4.43 49.46 -19.03
C GLU A 58 5.35 50.71 -19.02
N ASN A 59 5.76 51.15 -20.18
CA ASN A 59 6.69 52.28 -20.37
C ASN A 59 8.14 52.06 -19.87
N TYR A 60 8.52 50.82 -19.54
CA TYR A 60 9.91 50.51 -19.24
C TYR A 60 10.73 50.34 -20.53
N MET A 61 11.81 51.12 -20.65
CA MET A 61 12.66 51.09 -21.84
C MET A 61 14.00 50.42 -21.52
N ILE A 62 14.37 49.42 -22.32
CA ILE A 62 15.64 48.72 -22.26
C ILE A 62 16.56 49.28 -23.35
N LYS A 63 17.85 49.39 -23.04
CA LYS A 63 18.85 49.82 -24.04
C LYS A 63 19.05 48.73 -25.10
N GLU A 64 19.37 49.17 -26.34
CA GLU A 64 19.83 48.24 -27.38
C GLU A 64 20.99 47.39 -26.87
N ASN A 65 21.06 46.15 -27.34
CA ASN A 65 22.08 45.16 -26.96
C ASN A 65 22.04 44.74 -25.48
N SER A 66 20.99 45.10 -24.75
CA SER A 66 20.78 44.54 -23.40
C SER A 66 20.48 43.06 -23.47
N ILE A 67 20.86 42.37 -22.40
CA ILE A 67 20.54 40.92 -22.21
C ILE A 67 19.19 40.80 -21.51
N VAL A 68 18.31 40.03 -22.10
CA VAL A 68 17.05 39.58 -21.44
C VAL A 68 17.18 38.10 -21.13
N LYS A 69 17.07 37.76 -19.87
CA LYS A 69 16.99 36.35 -19.45
C LYS A 69 15.59 35.83 -19.68
N VAL A 70 15.47 34.64 -20.26
CA VAL A 70 14.20 33.98 -20.52
C VAL A 70 14.27 32.55 -20.01
N VAL A 71 13.34 32.17 -19.17
CA VAL A 71 13.21 30.78 -18.69
C VAL A 71 12.17 30.07 -19.55
N ILE A 72 12.60 29.00 -20.21
CA ILE A 72 11.77 28.17 -21.09
C ILE A 72 11.38 26.90 -20.37
N SER A 73 10.11 26.52 -20.50
CA SER A 73 9.62 25.28 -19.94
C SER A 73 10.16 24.06 -20.70
N LYS A 74 10.63 23.09 -19.97
CA LYS A 74 10.91 21.71 -20.45
C LYS A 74 9.68 20.82 -20.36
N GLY A 75 8.54 21.37 -19.91
CA GLY A 75 7.35 20.61 -19.59
C GLY A 75 7.46 19.93 -18.24
N THR A 76 6.69 18.87 -18.04
CA THR A 76 6.68 18.10 -16.79
C THR A 76 7.92 17.20 -16.69
N ASP A 77 8.55 17.14 -15.54
CA ASP A 77 9.66 16.21 -15.27
C ASP A 77 9.11 14.81 -15.00
N ILE A 78 8.96 14.03 -16.07
CA ILE A 78 8.43 12.67 -16.01
C ILE A 78 9.55 11.69 -15.64
N LYS A 79 9.30 10.85 -14.68
CA LYS A 79 10.14 9.76 -14.21
C LYS A 79 9.49 8.41 -14.47
N LYS A 80 10.27 7.35 -14.52
CA LYS A 80 9.75 5.99 -14.53
C LYS A 80 9.81 5.39 -13.14
N VAL A 81 8.72 4.76 -12.72
CA VAL A 81 8.64 4.07 -11.44
C VAL A 81 9.53 2.81 -11.50
N PRO A 82 10.53 2.69 -10.61
CA PRO A 82 11.44 1.55 -10.63
C PRO A 82 10.74 0.29 -10.12
N LYS A 83 11.27 -0.87 -10.51
CA LYS A 83 10.84 -2.17 -9.96
C LYS A 83 11.42 -2.35 -8.55
N VAL A 84 10.55 -2.45 -7.55
CA VAL A 84 10.96 -2.63 -6.15
C VAL A 84 10.28 -3.83 -5.47
N VAL A 85 9.35 -4.49 -6.14
CA VAL A 85 8.71 -5.72 -5.62
C VAL A 85 9.74 -6.82 -5.42
N GLY A 86 9.76 -7.41 -4.22
CA GLY A 86 10.69 -8.47 -3.81
C GLY A 86 12.01 -7.95 -3.22
N LEU A 87 12.22 -6.64 -3.13
CA LEU A 87 13.37 -6.04 -2.46
C LEU A 87 13.09 -5.82 -0.98
N GLU A 88 14.14 -5.69 -0.17
CA GLU A 88 14.04 -5.16 1.18
C GLU A 88 13.60 -3.69 1.14
N TYR A 89 12.86 -3.23 2.15
CA TYR A 89 12.25 -1.90 2.15
C TYR A 89 13.27 -0.76 1.98
N GLU A 90 14.42 -0.80 2.65
CA GLU A 90 15.42 0.26 2.53
C GLU A 90 16.01 0.32 1.10
N GLU A 91 16.30 -0.83 0.48
CA GLU A 91 16.74 -0.88 -0.91
C GLU A 91 15.67 -0.36 -1.88
N ALA A 92 14.41 -0.70 -1.62
CA ALA A 92 13.27 -0.23 -2.41
C ALA A 92 13.11 1.30 -2.33
N LYS A 93 13.25 1.83 -1.11
CA LYS A 93 13.20 3.28 -0.84
C LYS A 93 14.29 4.01 -1.59
N ASP A 94 15.54 3.58 -1.47
CA ASP A 94 16.68 4.21 -2.14
C ASP A 94 16.47 4.26 -3.66
N LYS A 95 16.02 3.15 -4.27
CA LYS A 95 15.74 3.11 -5.72
C LYS A 95 14.63 4.05 -6.16
N ILE A 96 13.59 4.25 -5.34
CA ILE A 96 12.51 5.19 -5.65
C ILE A 96 13.01 6.63 -5.53
N GLU A 97 13.75 6.96 -4.46
CA GLU A 97 14.29 8.29 -4.22
C GLU A 97 15.35 8.69 -5.27
N GLU A 98 16.17 7.75 -5.78
CA GLU A 98 17.08 7.96 -6.91
C GLU A 98 16.38 8.45 -8.18
N GLN A 99 15.11 8.07 -8.36
CA GLN A 99 14.29 8.57 -9.47
C GLN A 99 13.59 9.90 -9.14
N SER A 100 13.95 10.57 -8.05
CA SER A 100 13.30 11.80 -7.59
C SER A 100 11.79 11.61 -7.32
N LEU A 101 11.41 10.42 -6.87
CA LEU A 101 10.06 10.07 -6.41
C LEU A 101 10.03 9.97 -4.89
N ASN A 102 8.88 10.20 -4.27
CA ASN A 102 8.68 9.99 -2.85
C ASN A 102 8.21 8.55 -2.58
N VAL A 103 8.45 8.05 -1.38
CA VAL A 103 7.99 6.72 -0.97
C VAL A 103 7.04 6.81 0.23
N GLU A 104 5.96 6.04 0.20
CA GLU A 104 5.05 5.82 1.32
C GLU A 104 5.04 4.33 1.67
N LYS A 105 5.46 4.00 2.89
CA LYS A 105 5.43 2.63 3.41
C LYS A 105 4.03 2.29 3.93
N VAL A 106 3.50 1.16 3.47
CA VAL A 106 2.27 0.56 4.00
C VAL A 106 2.60 -0.84 4.48
N GLU A 107 2.25 -1.17 5.72
CA GLU A 107 2.48 -2.49 6.28
C GLU A 107 1.32 -3.44 5.94
N GLU A 108 1.64 -4.64 5.46
CA GLU A 108 0.68 -5.65 5.05
C GLU A 108 1.19 -7.04 5.49
N SER A 109 0.33 -7.86 6.08
CA SER A 109 0.73 -9.23 6.44
C SER A 109 0.76 -10.15 5.21
N SER A 110 1.77 -11.01 5.13
CA SER A 110 1.90 -12.00 4.07
C SER A 110 2.47 -13.31 4.62
N ASP A 111 1.87 -14.42 4.26
CA ASP A 111 2.39 -15.77 4.55
C ASP A 111 3.41 -16.25 3.51
N LYS A 112 3.55 -15.53 2.40
CA LYS A 112 4.39 -15.87 1.24
C LYS A 112 5.66 -15.03 1.15
N VAL A 113 5.62 -13.80 1.69
CA VAL A 113 6.73 -12.84 1.64
C VAL A 113 7.26 -12.64 3.05
N GLU A 114 8.57 -12.75 3.22
CA GLU A 114 9.22 -12.51 4.51
C GLU A 114 9.02 -11.08 5.02
N ALA A 115 9.02 -10.91 6.34
CA ALA A 115 8.91 -9.62 6.97
C ALA A 115 10.05 -8.70 6.50
N GLY A 116 9.71 -7.43 6.18
CA GLY A 116 10.65 -6.43 5.68
C GLY A 116 10.74 -6.32 4.16
N TYR A 117 10.22 -7.29 3.40
CA TYR A 117 10.27 -7.28 1.94
C TYR A 117 9.00 -6.71 1.30
N VAL A 118 9.15 -6.08 0.15
CA VAL A 118 8.06 -5.46 -0.61
C VAL A 118 7.21 -6.52 -1.30
N ILE A 119 5.91 -6.55 -0.95
CA ILE A 119 4.91 -7.44 -1.55
C ILE A 119 4.45 -6.91 -2.89
N ARG A 120 4.15 -5.61 -2.97
CA ARG A 120 3.63 -4.91 -4.14
C ARG A 120 3.90 -3.42 -4.04
N GLN A 121 3.79 -2.72 -5.15
CA GLN A 121 3.95 -1.27 -5.26
C GLN A 121 2.80 -0.64 -6.03
N ASP A 122 2.56 0.65 -5.82
CA ASP A 122 1.59 1.46 -6.55
C ASP A 122 2.13 2.90 -6.66
N PRO A 123 2.35 3.44 -7.89
CA PRO A 123 2.12 2.83 -9.21
C PRO A 123 2.99 1.61 -9.51
N GLU A 124 2.58 0.82 -10.52
CA GLU A 124 3.35 -0.33 -10.99
C GLU A 124 4.71 0.08 -11.59
N GLN A 125 5.64 -0.87 -11.66
CA GLN A 125 6.92 -0.66 -12.33
C GLN A 125 6.74 -0.16 -13.77
N ASP A 126 7.68 0.65 -14.25
CA ASP A 126 7.71 1.24 -15.59
C ASP A 126 6.58 2.25 -15.88
N SER A 127 5.66 2.49 -14.93
CA SER A 127 4.68 3.57 -15.03
C SER A 127 5.37 4.93 -15.08
N GLU A 128 4.73 5.88 -15.73
CA GLU A 128 5.16 7.28 -15.71
C GLU A 128 4.61 7.99 -14.46
N ALA A 129 5.48 8.72 -13.79
CA ALA A 129 5.14 9.53 -12.62
C ALA A 129 5.84 10.89 -12.71
N ASN A 130 5.23 11.92 -12.16
CA ASN A 130 5.88 13.23 -12.08
C ASN A 130 6.95 13.22 -10.99
N SER A 131 8.05 13.93 -11.21
CA SER A 131 9.05 14.17 -10.15
C SER A 131 8.38 14.66 -8.87
N GLY A 132 8.72 14.04 -7.74
CA GLY A 132 8.11 14.27 -6.43
C GLY A 132 6.78 13.54 -6.19
N GLU A 133 6.28 12.75 -7.14
CA GLU A 133 5.10 11.91 -6.94
C GLU A 133 5.41 10.75 -6.00
N THR A 134 4.41 10.29 -5.24
CA THR A 134 4.59 9.28 -4.21
C THR A 134 4.29 7.88 -4.74
N VAL A 135 5.23 6.97 -4.54
CA VAL A 135 5.07 5.53 -4.75
C VAL A 135 4.76 4.86 -3.42
N LYS A 136 3.63 4.19 -3.34
CA LYS A 136 3.28 3.35 -2.18
C LYS A 136 3.94 2.00 -2.31
N VAL A 137 4.65 1.58 -1.27
CA VAL A 137 5.25 0.25 -1.17
C VAL A 137 4.62 -0.52 -0.02
N TYR A 138 4.06 -1.67 -0.33
CA TYR A 138 3.42 -2.55 0.63
C TYR A 138 4.46 -3.55 1.14
N VAL A 139 4.84 -3.41 2.41
CA VAL A 139 5.92 -4.16 3.02
C VAL A 139 5.36 -5.25 3.93
N SER A 140 5.84 -6.46 3.73
CA SER A 140 5.42 -7.61 4.54
C SER A 140 5.78 -7.43 6.01
N THR A 141 4.83 -7.70 6.89
CA THR A 141 5.06 -7.91 8.33
C THR A 141 5.25 -9.40 8.67
N GLY A 142 5.31 -10.26 7.65
CA GLY A 142 5.28 -11.71 7.80
C GLY A 142 3.85 -12.25 7.97
N ALA A 143 3.73 -13.52 8.29
CA ALA A 143 2.43 -14.15 8.51
C ALA A 143 1.70 -13.51 9.69
N LYS A 144 0.40 -13.27 9.53
CA LYS A 144 -0.45 -12.86 10.65
C LYS A 144 -0.48 -13.95 11.72
N MET A 145 -0.11 -13.62 12.94
CA MET A 145 -0.09 -14.55 14.08
C MET A 145 -1.32 -14.35 14.97
N ILE A 146 -1.83 -15.47 15.49
CA ILE A 146 -2.94 -15.51 16.44
C ILE A 146 -2.54 -16.35 17.65
N THR A 147 -3.00 -15.96 18.83
CA THR A 147 -2.67 -16.63 20.08
C THR A 147 -3.79 -17.58 20.50
N MET A 148 -3.43 -18.81 20.88
CA MET A 148 -4.38 -19.81 21.35
C MET A 148 -4.93 -19.46 22.74
N GLU A 149 -6.25 -19.46 22.85
CA GLU A 149 -6.94 -19.24 24.14
C GLU A 149 -7.37 -20.55 24.79
N ASN A 150 -7.59 -20.50 26.10
CA ASN A 150 -8.18 -21.64 26.80
C ASN A 150 -9.65 -21.80 26.43
N VAL A 151 -10.02 -22.96 25.93
CA VAL A 151 -11.40 -23.39 25.68
C VAL A 151 -11.76 -24.72 26.39
N ILE A 152 -10.81 -25.27 27.14
CA ILE A 152 -11.07 -26.49 27.95
C ILE A 152 -12.14 -26.17 29.00
N GLY A 153 -13.12 -27.03 29.14
CA GLY A 153 -14.27 -26.83 30.04
C GLY A 153 -15.42 -26.02 29.46
N SER A 154 -15.25 -25.46 28.24
CA SER A 154 -16.34 -24.78 27.54
C SER A 154 -17.24 -25.79 26.79
N LYS A 155 -18.45 -25.39 26.45
CA LYS A 155 -19.29 -26.15 25.52
C LYS A 155 -18.71 -26.13 24.11
N GLU A 156 -18.87 -27.21 23.37
CA GLU A 156 -18.38 -27.36 22.00
C GLU A 156 -18.75 -26.18 21.11
N ALA A 157 -20.01 -25.76 21.07
CA ALA A 157 -20.50 -24.68 20.22
C ALA A 157 -19.81 -23.32 20.55
N ASP A 158 -19.62 -23.03 21.84
CA ASP A 158 -19.01 -21.80 22.31
C ASP A 158 -17.53 -21.80 21.97
N ALA A 159 -16.83 -22.91 22.21
CA ALA A 159 -15.41 -23.08 21.86
C ALA A 159 -15.16 -22.93 20.36
N LYS A 160 -15.97 -23.60 19.52
CA LYS A 160 -15.91 -23.44 18.04
C LYS A 160 -16.10 -21.99 17.62
N THR A 161 -17.15 -21.35 18.09
CA THR A 161 -17.47 -19.96 17.75
C THR A 161 -16.34 -19.02 18.15
N LYS A 162 -15.79 -19.18 19.35
CA LYS A 162 -14.69 -18.36 19.87
C LYS A 162 -13.41 -18.50 19.04
N LEU A 163 -13.02 -19.73 18.75
CA LEU A 163 -11.78 -20.01 18.01
C LEU A 163 -11.89 -19.65 16.52
N THR A 164 -13.04 -19.92 15.89
CA THR A 164 -13.27 -19.51 14.49
C THR A 164 -13.25 -17.99 14.32
N LYS A 165 -13.88 -17.24 15.25
CA LYS A 165 -13.80 -15.76 15.22
C LYS A 165 -12.37 -15.25 15.38
N LYS A 166 -11.51 -16.00 16.04
CA LYS A 166 -10.10 -15.64 16.25
C LYS A 166 -9.20 -16.03 15.08
N GLY A 167 -9.71 -16.77 14.09
CA GLY A 167 -9.00 -17.16 12.89
C GLY A 167 -8.53 -18.62 12.86
N PHE A 168 -8.89 -19.45 13.83
CA PHE A 168 -8.57 -20.88 13.79
C PHE A 168 -9.51 -21.68 12.90
N GLU A 169 -8.97 -22.68 12.21
CA GLU A 169 -9.75 -23.80 11.68
C GLU A 169 -9.97 -24.85 12.79
N VAL A 170 -11.24 -25.19 13.10
CA VAL A 170 -11.55 -26.02 14.25
C VAL A 170 -12.08 -27.37 13.81
N ASP A 171 -11.32 -28.43 14.13
CA ASP A 171 -11.76 -29.83 14.05
C ASP A 171 -12.22 -30.32 15.43
N VAL A 172 -13.11 -31.29 15.43
CA VAL A 172 -13.60 -31.95 16.65
C VAL A 172 -13.44 -33.44 16.56
N VAL A 173 -12.92 -34.01 17.62
CA VAL A 173 -12.92 -35.45 17.88
C VAL A 173 -13.67 -35.70 19.21
N TYR A 174 -14.29 -36.87 19.35
CA TYR A 174 -15.05 -37.22 20.52
C TYR A 174 -14.36 -38.29 21.34
N GLU A 175 -14.36 -38.11 22.65
CA GLU A 175 -13.86 -39.05 23.64
C GLU A 175 -14.90 -39.17 24.75
N GLU A 176 -15.08 -40.35 25.35
CA GLU A 176 -16.02 -40.52 26.45
C GLU A 176 -15.30 -40.40 27.81
N ASP A 177 -15.77 -39.47 28.64
CA ASP A 177 -15.38 -39.30 30.04
C ASP A 177 -16.65 -39.16 30.87
N THR A 178 -17.01 -40.25 31.57
CA THR A 178 -18.22 -40.31 32.39
C THR A 178 -18.18 -39.40 33.63
N SER A 179 -17.01 -38.79 33.94
CA SER A 179 -16.86 -37.85 35.05
C SER A 179 -17.15 -36.39 34.63
N LYS A 180 -17.41 -36.14 33.36
CA LYS A 180 -17.65 -34.82 32.79
C LYS A 180 -18.99 -34.79 32.07
N ASP A 181 -19.56 -33.60 31.98
CA ASP A 181 -20.81 -33.39 31.25
C ASP A 181 -20.61 -33.62 29.73
N ASP A 182 -21.68 -34.05 29.08
CA ASP A 182 -21.74 -34.25 27.64
C ASP A 182 -21.53 -32.89 26.90
N GLY A 183 -20.80 -32.91 25.78
CA GLY A 183 -20.53 -31.73 24.95
C GLY A 183 -19.50 -30.74 25.51
N ILE A 184 -18.76 -31.11 26.55
CA ILE A 184 -17.69 -30.25 27.12
C ILE A 184 -16.33 -30.55 26.45
N VAL A 185 -15.55 -29.54 26.17
CA VAL A 185 -14.17 -29.66 25.65
C VAL A 185 -13.26 -30.21 26.74
N LEU A 186 -12.70 -31.39 26.51
CA LEU A 186 -11.75 -32.07 27.41
C LEU A 186 -10.30 -31.63 27.14
N LYS A 187 -9.93 -31.50 25.86
CA LYS A 187 -8.56 -31.21 25.43
C LYS A 187 -8.57 -30.30 24.21
N GLN A 188 -7.49 -29.55 24.01
CA GLN A 188 -7.19 -28.78 22.80
C GLN A 188 -5.77 -29.11 22.31
N SER A 189 -5.55 -29.23 21.00
CA SER A 189 -4.29 -29.68 20.42
C SER A 189 -3.17 -28.64 20.43
N ILE A 190 -3.52 -27.38 20.64
CA ILE A 190 -2.57 -26.26 20.73
C ILE A 190 -2.56 -25.74 22.16
N ASP A 191 -1.37 -25.56 22.73
CA ASP A 191 -1.22 -25.09 24.10
C ASP A 191 -1.72 -23.65 24.26
N ILE A 192 -2.25 -23.35 25.45
CA ILE A 192 -2.75 -22.03 25.83
C ILE A 192 -1.59 -21.03 25.75
N GLY A 193 -1.84 -19.86 25.10
CA GLY A 193 -0.86 -18.79 24.94
C GLY A 193 0.12 -18.99 23.79
N LYS A 194 0.10 -20.15 23.10
CA LYS A 194 0.94 -20.38 21.95
C LYS A 194 0.50 -19.53 20.75
N GLU A 195 1.45 -18.85 20.14
CA GLU A 195 1.24 -18.12 18.88
C GLU A 195 1.42 -19.06 17.69
N VAL A 196 0.46 -18.98 16.76
CA VAL A 196 0.45 -19.75 15.51
C VAL A 196 -0.08 -18.86 14.39
N LYS A 197 0.14 -19.28 13.15
CA LYS A 197 -0.37 -18.54 11.97
C LYS A 197 -1.91 -18.49 11.97
N ASP A 198 -2.47 -17.37 11.50
CA ASP A 198 -3.89 -17.26 11.20
C ASP A 198 -4.29 -18.37 10.21
N GLY A 199 -5.45 -18.98 10.41
CA GLY A 199 -5.88 -20.19 9.69
C GLY A 199 -5.31 -21.51 10.23
N SER A 200 -4.50 -21.50 11.30
CA SER A 200 -3.97 -22.74 11.88
C SER A 200 -5.09 -23.64 12.39
N LYS A 201 -4.92 -24.95 12.14
CA LYS A 201 -5.85 -25.97 12.53
C LYS A 201 -5.70 -26.37 14.00
N VAL A 202 -6.78 -26.33 14.75
CA VAL A 202 -6.84 -26.81 16.13
C VAL A 202 -7.87 -27.93 16.25
N THR A 203 -7.47 -29.04 16.91
CA THR A 203 -8.37 -30.15 17.21
C THR A 203 -8.83 -30.03 18.64
N LEU A 204 -10.15 -30.03 18.85
CA LEU A 204 -10.79 -30.10 20.14
C LEU A 204 -11.22 -31.52 20.41
N THR A 205 -10.86 -32.08 21.58
CA THR A 205 -11.44 -33.31 22.08
C THR A 205 -12.65 -32.96 22.94
N VAL A 206 -13.83 -33.41 22.52
CA VAL A 206 -15.09 -33.09 23.18
C VAL A 206 -15.66 -34.36 23.82
N ASN A 207 -16.15 -34.21 25.03
CA ASN A 207 -16.82 -35.31 25.72
C ASN A 207 -18.13 -35.69 24.99
N LYS A 208 -18.30 -36.96 24.72
CA LYS A 208 -19.56 -37.51 24.18
C LYS A 208 -19.91 -38.80 24.89
N ILE A 209 -20.87 -38.66 25.78
CA ILE A 209 -21.41 -39.80 26.51
C ILE A 209 -22.31 -40.63 25.59
N GLN A 210 -22.01 -41.92 25.46
CA GLN A 210 -22.86 -42.81 24.69
C GLN A 210 -24.11 -43.13 25.51
N ALA A 211 -25.29 -42.84 24.93
CA ALA A 211 -26.52 -43.24 25.52
C ALA A 211 -26.54 -44.79 25.67
N LEU A 212 -26.79 -45.26 26.88
CA LEU A 212 -27.02 -46.69 27.10
C LEU A 212 -28.09 -47.18 26.13
N LYS A 213 -27.76 -48.17 25.29
CA LYS A 213 -28.82 -48.83 24.51
C LYS A 213 -29.79 -49.47 25.46
N GLU A 214 -31.05 -49.06 25.45
CA GLU A 214 -32.12 -49.75 26.18
C GLU A 214 -32.19 -51.19 25.66
N GLY A 215 -31.56 -52.09 26.40
CA GLY A 215 -31.71 -53.53 26.22
C GLY A 215 -32.94 -54.01 27.02
N THR A 216 -33.94 -54.52 26.33
CA THR A 216 -35.04 -55.18 27.02
C THR A 216 -34.46 -56.44 27.65
N ILE A 217 -34.25 -56.43 28.99
CA ILE A 217 -33.91 -57.63 29.73
C ILE A 217 -35.20 -58.41 30.00
N ASN A 218 -35.45 -59.40 29.15
CA ASN A 218 -36.54 -60.35 29.40
C ASN A 218 -36.14 -61.29 30.54
N ILE A 219 -36.44 -60.88 31.78
CA ILE A 219 -36.26 -61.75 32.94
C ILE A 219 -37.43 -62.73 32.96
N ASN A 220 -37.25 -63.99 32.59
CA ASN A 220 -38.25 -65.04 32.72
C ASN A 220 -38.27 -65.48 34.15
N LEU A 221 -39.12 -64.84 34.97
CA LEU A 221 -39.36 -65.14 36.39
C LEU A 221 -39.87 -66.55 36.64
N LYS A 222 -40.42 -67.27 35.63
CA LYS A 222 -40.86 -68.65 35.76
C LYS A 222 -39.75 -69.64 36.04
N SER A 223 -38.49 -69.32 35.77
CA SER A 223 -37.36 -70.20 36.06
C SER A 223 -36.83 -70.09 37.50
N LEU A 224 -37.21 -69.03 38.23
CA LEU A 224 -36.83 -68.81 39.63
C LEU A 224 -37.79 -69.35 40.69
N LEU A 225 -38.95 -69.83 40.26
CA LEU A 225 -40.00 -70.41 41.19
C LEU A 225 -40.01 -71.91 41.16
N LYS A 226 -38.89 -72.57 40.97
CA LYS A 226 -38.79 -74.02 41.23
C LYS A 226 -37.99 -74.18 42.52
N TYR A 227 -38.75 -74.07 43.64
CA TYR A 227 -38.60 -74.84 44.87
C TYR A 227 -39.88 -74.76 45.67
#